data_9087618aa61d4a9a3a7eb95383459468
#
_entry.id   9087618aa61d4a9a3a7eb95383459468
#
_cell.length_a   1.000
_cell.length_b   1.000
_cell.length_c   1.000
_cell.angle_alpha   90.00
_cell.angle_beta   90.00
_cell.angle_gamma   90.00
#
_symmetry.space_group_name_H-M   'P 1'
#
loop_
_entity.id
_entity.type
_entity.pdbx_description
1 polymer ?
#
loop_
_entity_poly.entity_id
_entity_poly.type
_entity_poly.pdbx_seq_one_letter_code
_entity_poly.pdbx_strand_id
1 'polypeptide(L)'
;MLRPRVSVTVDPFTRIATVRYVGAINGDVIIPEVLRLYGALERPWEYDCIWDMRRHTGRTETRDNEALARGWQAICGGRDIGRYTAIVSDDALIGARLPLTQRLFPFRTLAVFATVEMARAWLETARADTEAPSVA
;
A
#
# COMPACT_ATOMS: atom_id res chain seq x y z
N MET A 1 -15.15 20.64 3.49
CA MET A 1 -15.38 19.33 2.87
C MET A 1 -14.17 18.94 2.04
N LEU A 2 -13.64 17.76 2.25
CA LEU A 2 -12.51 17.26 1.48
C LEU A 2 -12.96 16.82 0.08
N ARG A 3 -12.27 17.30 -0.94
CA ARG A 3 -12.51 16.86 -2.31
C ARG A 3 -12.10 15.39 -2.45
N PRO A 4 -13.00 14.48 -2.89
CA PRO A 4 -12.64 13.08 -3.08
C PRO A 4 -11.51 12.93 -4.11
N ARG A 5 -10.48 12.20 -3.73
CA ARG A 5 -9.36 11.93 -4.66
C ARG A 5 -8.51 10.75 -4.21
N VAL A 6 -7.81 10.19 -5.18
CA VAL A 6 -6.74 9.23 -4.97
C VAL A 6 -5.46 9.88 -5.48
N SER A 7 -4.37 9.73 -4.75
CA SER A 7 -3.06 10.19 -5.20
C SER A 7 -2.00 9.11 -4.97
N VAL A 8 -1.00 9.09 -5.85
CA VAL A 8 0.21 8.27 -5.70
C VAL A 8 1.39 9.21 -5.88
N THR A 9 2.19 9.36 -4.85
CA THR A 9 3.40 10.18 -4.87
C THR A 9 4.61 9.32 -4.52
N VAL A 10 5.77 9.64 -5.07
CA VAL A 10 6.99 8.88 -4.81
C VAL A 10 8.08 9.79 -4.27
N ASP A 11 8.86 9.24 -3.34
CA ASP A 11 10.10 9.83 -2.89
C ASP A 11 11.25 8.99 -3.47
N PRO A 12 12.02 9.54 -4.43
CA PRO A 12 13.08 8.77 -5.07
C PRO A 12 14.25 8.46 -4.16
N PHE A 13 14.46 9.23 -3.10
CA PHE A 13 15.55 8.99 -2.15
C PHE A 13 15.23 7.84 -1.21
N THR A 14 14.04 7.81 -0.66
CA THR A 14 13.61 6.75 0.26
C THR A 14 13.06 5.54 -0.47
N ARG A 15 12.74 5.66 -1.75
CA ARG A 15 12.10 4.62 -2.56
C ARG A 15 10.77 4.18 -1.94
N ILE A 16 10.00 5.15 -1.48
CA ILE A 16 8.66 4.93 -0.93
C ILE A 16 7.63 5.60 -1.83
N ALA A 17 6.62 4.83 -2.23
CA ALA A 17 5.43 5.32 -2.89
C ALA A 17 4.32 5.48 -1.85
N THR A 18 3.72 6.65 -1.78
CA THR A 18 2.59 6.91 -0.89
C THR A 18 1.31 6.95 -1.69
N VAL A 19 0.41 6.03 -1.38
CA VAL A 19 -0.95 5.98 -1.93
C VAL A 19 -1.89 6.59 -0.90
N ARG A 20 -2.69 7.55 -1.30
CA ARG A 20 -3.58 8.25 -0.37
C ARG A 20 -5.00 8.30 -0.91
N TYR A 21 -5.95 7.88 -0.08
CA TYR A 21 -7.39 8.03 -0.33
C TYR A 21 -7.90 9.19 0.50
N VAL A 22 -8.63 10.11 -0.12
CA VAL A 22 -9.17 11.28 0.56
C VAL A 22 -10.65 11.42 0.20
N GLY A 23 -11.47 11.62 1.23
CA GLY A 23 -12.88 11.94 1.08
C GLY A 23 -13.80 10.74 0.83
N ALA A 24 -15.02 11.05 0.42
CA ALA A 24 -16.07 10.05 0.20
C ALA A 24 -15.94 9.45 -1.21
N ILE A 25 -15.07 8.48 -1.34
CA ILE A 25 -14.79 7.78 -2.60
C ILE A 25 -14.82 6.27 -2.33
N ASN A 26 -15.47 5.51 -3.21
CA ASN A 26 -15.62 4.07 -3.03
C ASN A 26 -14.70 3.27 -3.96
N GLY A 27 -14.61 1.96 -3.69
CA GLY A 27 -13.67 1.07 -4.36
C GLY A 27 -13.81 1.01 -5.88
N ASP A 28 -15.04 1.14 -6.40
CA ASP A 28 -15.29 1.15 -7.84
C ASP A 28 -14.57 2.28 -8.58
N VAL A 29 -14.31 3.40 -7.89
CA VAL A 29 -13.55 4.54 -8.41
C VAL A 29 -12.08 4.46 -8.01
N ILE A 30 -11.82 4.08 -6.74
CA ILE A 30 -10.45 4.01 -6.18
C ILE A 30 -9.59 3.05 -6.97
N ILE A 31 -10.05 1.83 -7.19
CA ILE A 31 -9.21 0.75 -7.70
C ILE A 31 -8.66 1.04 -9.10
N PRO A 32 -9.50 1.41 -10.09
CA PRO A 32 -8.97 1.77 -11.40
C PRO A 32 -7.98 2.94 -11.35
N GLU A 33 -8.24 3.94 -10.50
CA GLU A 33 -7.39 5.13 -10.40
C GLU A 33 -6.04 4.80 -9.77
N VAL A 34 -6.01 4.00 -8.70
CA VAL A 34 -4.75 3.55 -8.08
C VAL A 34 -3.92 2.78 -9.10
N LEU A 35 -4.53 1.85 -9.82
CA LEU A 35 -3.82 1.03 -10.79
C LEU A 35 -3.27 1.88 -11.94
N ARG A 36 -4.03 2.88 -12.38
CA ARG A 36 -3.56 3.81 -13.41
C ARG A 36 -2.35 4.60 -12.93
N LEU A 37 -2.42 5.17 -11.73
CA LEU A 37 -1.36 6.02 -11.17
C LEU A 37 -0.11 5.19 -10.82
N TYR A 38 -0.30 4.05 -10.17
CA TYR A 38 0.80 3.18 -9.78
C TYR A 38 1.48 2.57 -11.01
N GLY A 39 0.69 2.12 -11.97
CA GLY A 39 1.21 1.52 -13.20
C GLY A 39 1.95 2.51 -14.10
N ALA A 40 1.72 3.82 -13.93
CA ALA A 40 2.44 4.86 -14.66
C ALA A 40 3.82 5.16 -14.09
N LEU A 41 4.14 4.66 -12.90
CA LEU A 41 5.47 4.84 -12.30
C LEU A 41 6.51 4.04 -13.09
N GLU A 42 7.74 4.54 -13.11
CA GLU A 42 8.87 3.78 -13.62
C GLU A 42 9.25 2.72 -12.59
N ARG A 43 9.23 1.44 -12.98
CA ARG A 43 9.56 0.29 -12.13
C ARG A 43 8.80 0.30 -10.80
N PRO A 44 7.46 0.30 -10.82
CA PRO A 44 6.67 0.44 -9.60
C PRO A 44 6.96 -0.67 -8.57
N TRP A 45 7.39 -1.84 -9.01
CA TRP A 45 7.77 -2.96 -8.13
C TRP A 45 9.00 -2.71 -7.27
N GLU A 46 9.76 -1.63 -7.50
CA GLU A 46 10.95 -1.29 -6.71
C GLU A 46 10.63 -0.43 -5.49
N TYR A 47 9.37 -0.02 -5.31
CA TYR A 47 8.97 0.84 -4.20
C TYR A 47 8.34 0.03 -3.07
N ASP A 48 8.74 0.35 -1.83
CA ASP A 48 7.91 0.07 -0.67
C ASP A 48 6.76 1.08 -0.67
N CYS A 49 5.65 0.74 -0.02
CA CYS A 49 4.46 1.57 -0.07
C CYS A 49 3.99 2.00 1.32
N ILE A 50 3.51 3.23 1.42
CA ILE A 50 2.66 3.67 2.51
C ILE A 50 1.27 3.90 1.92
N TRP A 51 0.27 3.24 2.49
CA TRP A 51 -1.13 3.35 2.08
C TRP A 51 -1.86 4.16 3.13
N ASP A 52 -2.00 5.47 2.89
CA ASP A 52 -2.59 6.40 3.86
C ASP A 52 -4.09 6.52 3.63
N MET A 53 -4.86 5.91 4.52
CA MET A 53 -6.32 5.88 4.46
C MET A 53 -7.00 6.70 5.56
N ARG A 54 -6.24 7.55 6.28
CA ARG A 54 -6.75 8.28 7.44
C ARG A 54 -7.86 9.27 7.10
N ARG A 55 -7.88 9.80 5.88
CA ARG A 55 -8.90 10.77 5.42
C ARG A 55 -9.93 10.15 4.50
N HIS A 56 -9.96 8.84 4.40
CA HIS A 56 -10.91 8.11 3.57
C HIS A 56 -12.20 7.89 4.36
N THR A 57 -13.33 8.33 3.80
CA THR A 57 -14.67 8.19 4.42
C THR A 57 -15.59 7.27 3.63
N GLY A 58 -15.16 6.79 2.47
CA GLY A 58 -15.89 5.83 1.67
C GLY A 58 -15.55 4.38 2.06
N ARG A 59 -15.91 3.45 1.19
CA ARG A 59 -15.76 2.02 1.43
C ARG A 59 -14.96 1.32 0.34
N THR A 60 -14.15 0.35 0.75
CA THR A 60 -13.63 -0.71 -0.10
C THR A 60 -14.18 -2.04 0.41
N GLU A 61 -14.62 -2.87 -0.51
CA GLU A 61 -15.14 -4.21 -0.22
C GLU A 61 -14.07 -5.26 -0.57
N THR A 62 -14.31 -6.51 -0.17
CA THR A 62 -13.39 -7.61 -0.49
C THR A 62 -13.17 -7.73 -2.00
N ARG A 63 -14.21 -7.62 -2.81
CA ARG A 63 -14.10 -7.66 -4.28
C ARG A 63 -13.22 -6.55 -4.84
N ASP A 64 -13.21 -5.37 -4.20
CA ASP A 64 -12.35 -4.26 -4.60
C ASP A 64 -10.88 -4.59 -4.34
N ASN A 65 -10.58 -5.16 -3.18
CA ASN A 65 -9.23 -5.58 -2.83
C ASN A 65 -8.75 -6.72 -3.75
N GLU A 66 -9.63 -7.64 -4.11
CA GLU A 66 -9.31 -8.69 -5.07
C GLU A 66 -9.00 -8.11 -6.46
N ALA A 67 -9.79 -7.13 -6.91
CA ALA A 67 -9.54 -6.44 -8.17
C ALA A 67 -8.21 -5.69 -8.15
N LEU A 68 -7.90 -5.03 -7.03
CA LEU A 68 -6.62 -4.35 -6.83
C LEU A 68 -5.47 -5.36 -6.93
N ALA A 69 -5.60 -6.50 -6.26
CA ALA A 69 -4.57 -7.53 -6.26
C ALA A 69 -4.30 -8.08 -7.66
N ARG A 70 -5.35 -8.32 -8.44
CA ARG A 70 -5.20 -8.77 -9.84
C ARG A 70 -4.47 -7.74 -10.69
N GLY A 71 -4.85 -6.47 -10.58
CA GLY A 71 -4.21 -5.40 -11.32
C GLY A 71 -2.77 -5.17 -10.89
N TRP A 72 -2.51 -5.28 -9.58
CA TRP A 72 -1.17 -5.17 -9.01
C TRP A 72 -0.26 -6.27 -9.54
N GLN A 73 -0.76 -7.50 -9.57
CA GLN A 73 -0.02 -8.65 -10.12
C GLN A 73 0.27 -8.46 -11.62
N ALA A 74 -0.66 -7.91 -12.36
CA ALA A 74 -0.45 -7.62 -13.79
C ALA A 74 0.66 -6.59 -13.99
N ILE A 75 0.77 -5.60 -13.10
CA ILE A 75 1.82 -4.57 -13.15
C ILE A 75 3.17 -5.14 -12.70
N CYS A 76 3.19 -5.83 -11.57
CA CYS A 76 4.44 -6.25 -10.91
C CYS A 76 4.96 -7.60 -11.39
N GLY A 77 4.06 -8.55 -11.66
CA GLY A 77 4.44 -9.89 -12.09
C GLY A 77 5.34 -10.62 -11.09
N GLY A 78 5.15 -10.36 -9.79
CA GLY A 78 5.97 -10.95 -8.74
C GLY A 78 7.32 -10.27 -8.50
N ARG A 79 7.65 -9.25 -9.28
CA ARG A 79 8.94 -8.53 -9.15
C ARG A 79 9.03 -7.69 -7.88
N ASP A 80 7.92 -7.49 -7.18
CA ASP A 80 7.86 -6.77 -5.90
C ASP A 80 8.12 -7.70 -4.69
N ILE A 81 8.64 -8.87 -4.91
CA ILE A 81 9.02 -9.79 -3.83
C ILE A 81 9.99 -9.11 -2.86
N GLY A 82 9.72 -9.25 -1.57
CA GLY A 82 10.54 -8.66 -0.52
C GLY A 82 10.24 -7.19 -0.23
N ARG A 83 9.24 -6.59 -0.89
CA ARG A 83 8.80 -5.22 -0.59
C ARG A 83 7.84 -5.19 0.59
N TYR A 84 7.68 -4.00 1.16
CA TYR A 84 6.86 -3.76 2.34
C TYR A 84 5.76 -2.77 2.02
N THR A 85 4.58 -3.00 2.59
CA THR A 85 3.46 -2.06 2.51
C THR A 85 2.93 -1.77 3.90
N ALA A 86 3.02 -0.52 4.32
CA ALA A 86 2.48 -0.03 5.58
C ALA A 86 1.14 0.64 5.31
N ILE A 87 0.07 0.09 5.88
CA ILE A 87 -1.28 0.65 5.78
C ILE A 87 -1.51 1.53 7.01
N VAL A 88 -1.89 2.80 6.78
CA VAL A 88 -2.14 3.75 7.86
C VAL A 88 -3.64 4.00 7.95
N SER A 89 -4.25 3.52 9.03
CA SER A 89 -5.68 3.64 9.29
C SER A 89 -5.95 3.45 10.78
N ASP A 90 -6.97 4.14 11.29
CA ASP A 90 -7.51 3.92 12.63
C ASP A 90 -8.79 3.07 12.62
N ASP A 91 -9.22 2.62 11.44
CA ASP A 91 -10.38 1.76 11.29
C ASP A 91 -10.03 0.33 11.70
N ALA A 92 -10.67 -0.15 12.78
CA ALA A 92 -10.45 -1.51 13.29
C ALA A 92 -10.72 -2.61 12.25
N LEU A 93 -11.61 -2.35 11.29
CA LEU A 93 -11.95 -3.31 10.24
C LEU A 93 -10.75 -3.55 9.29
N ILE A 94 -9.96 -2.54 9.05
CA ILE A 94 -8.75 -2.66 8.22
C ILE A 94 -7.77 -3.64 8.87
N GLY A 95 -7.52 -3.48 10.18
CA GLY A 95 -6.66 -4.40 10.93
C GLY A 95 -7.22 -5.83 10.97
N ALA A 96 -8.54 -5.96 11.17
CA ALA A 96 -9.20 -7.27 11.21
C ALA A 96 -9.11 -8.01 9.87
N ARG A 97 -9.09 -7.29 8.76
CA ARG A 97 -8.98 -7.85 7.40
C ARG A 97 -7.55 -8.13 6.96
N LEU A 98 -6.56 -7.71 7.73
CA LEU A 98 -5.16 -7.81 7.32
C LEU A 98 -4.74 -9.21 6.88
N PRO A 99 -5.09 -10.32 7.58
CA PRO A 99 -4.70 -11.65 7.12
C PRO A 99 -5.22 -12.00 5.73
N LEU A 100 -6.44 -11.60 5.41
CA LEU A 100 -7.02 -11.82 4.07
C LEU A 100 -6.33 -10.96 3.02
N THR A 101 -6.09 -9.70 3.35
CA THR A 101 -5.39 -8.78 2.44
C THR A 101 -3.98 -9.25 2.16
N GLN A 102 -3.27 -9.73 3.20
CA GLN A 102 -1.92 -10.27 3.03
C GLN A 102 -1.87 -11.44 2.04
N ARG A 103 -2.88 -12.31 2.05
CA ARG A 103 -2.95 -13.43 1.11
C ARG A 103 -3.11 -12.98 -0.34
N LEU A 104 -3.75 -11.83 -0.56
CA LEU A 104 -3.92 -11.26 -1.89
C LEU A 104 -2.61 -10.69 -2.45
N PHE A 105 -1.68 -10.30 -1.58
CA PHE A 105 -0.38 -9.72 -1.96
C PHE A 105 0.77 -10.56 -1.39
N PRO A 106 0.96 -11.79 -1.90
CA PRO A 106 1.87 -12.75 -1.28
C PRO A 106 3.36 -12.41 -1.40
N PHE A 107 3.70 -11.51 -2.32
CA PHE A 107 5.10 -11.11 -2.54
C PHE A 107 5.56 -9.99 -1.62
N ARG A 108 4.62 -9.30 -0.97
CA ARG A 108 4.88 -8.19 -0.06
C ARG A 108 4.53 -8.55 1.36
N THR A 109 5.15 -7.87 2.32
CA THR A 109 4.75 -7.95 3.72
C THR A 109 3.94 -6.71 4.07
N LEU A 110 2.72 -6.91 4.55
CA LEU A 110 1.78 -5.86 4.93
C LEU A 110 1.69 -5.74 6.44
N ALA A 111 1.56 -4.50 6.93
CA ALA A 111 1.27 -4.22 8.33
C ALA A 111 0.39 -2.97 8.43
N VAL A 112 -0.36 -2.84 9.53
CA VAL A 112 -1.29 -1.73 9.76
C VAL A 112 -0.80 -0.90 10.94
N PHE A 113 -0.83 0.42 10.78
CA PHE A 113 -0.39 1.38 11.79
C PHE A 113 -1.42 2.51 11.93
N ALA A 114 -1.47 3.11 13.11
CA ALA A 114 -2.37 4.23 13.38
C ALA A 114 -1.82 5.56 12.82
N THR A 115 -0.50 5.69 12.68
CA THR A 115 0.14 6.95 12.25
C THR A 115 1.17 6.70 11.16
N VAL A 116 1.46 7.75 10.38
CA VAL A 116 2.50 7.70 9.36
C VAL A 116 3.88 7.55 10.00
N GLU A 117 4.11 8.15 11.15
CA GLU A 117 5.38 8.04 11.88
C GLU A 117 5.69 6.61 12.27
N MET A 118 4.68 5.87 12.76
CA MET A 118 4.83 4.44 13.09
C MET A 118 5.10 3.60 11.83
N ALA A 119 4.42 3.92 10.74
CA ALA A 119 4.61 3.24 9.46
C ALA A 119 6.05 3.44 8.93
N ARG A 120 6.55 4.66 8.98
CA ARG A 120 7.92 4.97 8.55
C ARG A 120 8.97 4.28 9.42
N ALA A 121 8.77 4.27 10.74
CA ALA A 121 9.66 3.58 11.66
C ALA A 121 9.73 2.08 11.37
N TRP A 122 8.59 1.46 11.11
CA TRP A 122 8.53 0.05 10.73
C TRP A 122 9.26 -0.23 9.42
N LEU A 123 9.08 0.62 8.40
CA LEU A 123 9.78 0.47 7.11
C LEU A 123 11.29 0.56 7.28
N GLU A 124 11.77 1.51 8.07
CA GLU A 124 13.20 1.65 8.37
C GLU A 124 13.76 0.39 9.03
N THR A 125 13.08 -0.12 10.04
CA THR A 125 13.49 -1.34 10.74
C THR A 125 13.47 -2.56 9.81
N ALA A 126 12.39 -2.74 9.05
CA ALA A 126 12.24 -3.86 8.13
C ALA A 126 13.33 -3.86 7.05
N ARG A 127 13.65 -2.69 6.51
CA ARG A 127 14.72 -2.53 5.51
C ARG A 127 16.09 -2.83 6.10
N ALA A 128 16.37 -2.35 7.31
CA ALA A 128 17.64 -2.60 7.98
C ALA A 128 17.83 -4.08 8.25
N ASP A 129 16.80 -4.78 8.69
CA ASP A 129 16.83 -6.22 8.93
C ASP A 129 17.09 -7.01 7.63
N THR A 130 16.45 -6.58 6.53
CA THR A 130 16.64 -7.22 5.21
C THR A 130 18.03 -6.97 4.65
N GLU A 131 18.60 -5.79 4.86
CA GLU A 131 19.92 -5.39 4.38
C GLU A 131 21.05 -5.84 5.31
N ALA A 132 20.73 -6.28 6.53
CA ALA A 132 21.75 -6.76 7.48
C ALA A 132 22.52 -7.92 6.88
N PRO A 133 23.87 -7.92 6.98
CA PRO A 133 24.66 -9.02 6.46
C PRO A 133 24.30 -10.31 7.20
N SER A 134 24.10 -11.36 6.41
CA SER A 134 23.88 -12.69 6.95
C SER A 134 25.15 -13.13 7.68
N VAL A 135 25.03 -13.31 9.00
CA VAL A 135 26.11 -13.89 9.80
C VAL A 135 25.99 -15.39 9.69
N ALA A 136 26.78 -15.95 8.84
CA ALA A 136 26.85 -17.40 8.69
C ALA A 136 27.59 -18.01 9.88
#